data_cb9c43c839e49ec426da9081b7336794
#
_entry.id   cb9c43c839e49ec426da9081b7336794
#
_cell.length_a   1.000
_cell.length_b   1.000
_cell.length_c   1.000
_cell.angle_alpha   90.00
_cell.angle_beta   90.00
_cell.angle_gamma   90.00
#
_symmetry.space_group_name_H-M   'P 1'
#
loop_
_entity.id
_entity.type
_entity.pdbx_description
1 polymer ?
#
loop_
_entity_poly.entity_id
_entity_poly.type
_entity_poly.pdbx_seq_one_letter_code
_entity_poly.pdbx_strand_id
1 'polypeptide(L)'
;MTIRAAASGPDCQMPVKSELMNTKAQSGSTEDLHPPHFRLDGRGIALLRGQKQICSGLDFSVSSGEILVLRGPNGSGKSSLLRAIAGFLPLTAGQINCNNKPFDAQRLETPADSLGCLWYAQADGLAETLTSLENLSLLPKTAPKTNIEAQLNRHDPFSIAGFLHQPVRSLSTGQRQRVALTRLCFAPSALYLWLLDEPNSGLDSAGHKAFETMLATHQDAGGLSVLASHHLLDSRLKPRYLDLLDEM
;
A
#
# COMPACT_ATOMS: atom_id res chain seq x y z
N MET A 1 44.22 25.87 3.31
CA MET A 1 43.88 24.87 2.29
C MET A 1 42.41 24.52 2.51
N THR A 2 41.51 25.11 1.74
CA THR A 2 40.08 25.25 1.96
C THR A 2 39.42 24.04 1.30
N ILE A 3 38.69 23.23 2.08
CA ILE A 3 37.87 22.16 1.51
C ILE A 3 36.44 22.71 1.40
N ARG A 4 35.96 22.87 0.17
CA ARG A 4 34.61 23.24 -0.19
C ARG A 4 33.65 22.08 0.10
N ALA A 5 32.58 22.38 0.80
CA ALA A 5 31.40 21.55 0.91
C ALA A 5 30.68 21.48 -0.46
N ALA A 6 30.44 20.29 -0.97
CA ALA A 6 29.52 20.04 -2.08
C ALA A 6 28.22 19.53 -1.50
N ALA A 7 27.20 20.40 -1.52
CA ALA A 7 25.81 20.03 -1.30
C ALA A 7 25.21 19.74 -2.67
N SER A 8 24.64 18.56 -2.87
CA SER A 8 23.48 18.28 -3.70
C SER A 8 23.13 16.79 -3.57
N GLY A 9 22.11 16.50 -2.78
CA GLY A 9 21.51 15.17 -2.76
C GLY A 9 20.74 14.96 -4.08
N PRO A 10 20.74 13.73 -4.62
CA PRO A 10 20.02 13.46 -5.85
C PRO A 10 18.50 13.48 -5.61
N ASP A 11 17.80 14.20 -6.48
CA ASP A 11 16.36 14.18 -6.63
C ASP A 11 15.85 12.76 -6.74
N CYS A 12 14.86 12.43 -5.92
CA CYS A 12 14.16 11.16 -5.90
C CYS A 12 13.22 11.09 -7.11
N GLN A 13 13.75 10.73 -8.27
CA GLN A 13 12.94 10.44 -9.45
C GLN A 13 12.79 8.91 -9.58
N MET A 14 11.64 8.40 -9.16
CA MET A 14 11.17 7.10 -9.60
C MET A 14 10.98 7.12 -11.14
N PRO A 15 11.10 6.00 -11.86
CA PRO A 15 11.01 6.01 -13.31
C PRO A 15 9.68 6.61 -13.75
N VAL A 16 9.80 7.74 -14.43
CA VAL A 16 8.70 8.55 -14.93
C VAL A 16 8.01 7.79 -16.07
N LYS A 17 6.71 7.96 -16.18
CA LYS A 17 5.71 7.56 -17.17
C LYS A 17 6.15 7.12 -18.58
N SER A 18 7.39 7.32 -19.02
CA SER A 18 7.82 7.12 -20.41
C SER A 18 8.25 5.68 -20.77
N GLU A 19 8.60 4.81 -19.81
CA GLU A 19 9.05 3.46 -20.14
C GLU A 19 7.95 2.38 -20.15
N LEU A 20 6.78 2.67 -19.58
CA LEU A 20 5.62 1.77 -19.59
C LEU A 20 4.74 1.85 -20.84
N MET A 21 5.02 2.80 -21.74
CA MET A 21 4.17 3.08 -22.91
C MET A 21 4.62 2.44 -24.24
N ASN A 22 5.69 1.65 -24.28
CA ASN A 22 6.26 1.20 -25.55
C ASN A 22 5.94 -0.25 -25.91
N THR A 23 4.71 -0.73 -25.70
CA THR A 23 4.24 -1.99 -26.28
C THR A 23 2.78 -1.84 -26.72
N LYS A 24 2.62 -1.56 -27.99
CA LYS A 24 1.47 -1.55 -28.88
C LYS A 24 1.02 -0.17 -29.36
N ALA A 25 1.76 0.35 -30.32
CA ALA A 25 1.22 1.32 -31.28
C ALA A 25 0.56 0.53 -32.42
N GLN A 26 -0.77 0.45 -32.41
CA GLN A 26 -1.57 0.30 -33.65
C GLN A 26 -2.88 1.07 -33.44
N SER A 27 -2.99 2.17 -34.21
CA SER A 27 -4.17 2.88 -34.71
C SER A 27 -5.37 3.08 -33.78
N GLY A 28 -5.58 4.32 -33.36
CA GLY A 28 -6.85 4.83 -32.82
C GLY A 28 -6.61 6.03 -31.93
N SER A 29 -7.12 7.19 -32.35
CA SER A 29 -7.41 8.42 -31.57
C SER A 29 -6.65 8.63 -30.25
N THR A 30 -5.94 9.73 -30.13
CA THR A 30 -5.41 10.27 -28.88
C THR A 30 -6.55 10.57 -27.91
N GLU A 31 -7.10 9.54 -27.25
CA GLU A 31 -7.85 9.70 -26.03
C GLU A 31 -6.81 9.96 -24.91
N ASP A 32 -6.99 11.02 -24.18
CA ASP A 32 -6.23 11.35 -22.97
C ASP A 32 -6.26 10.14 -22.05
N LEU A 33 -5.12 9.42 -21.95
CA LEU A 33 -4.93 8.26 -21.07
C LEU A 33 -4.83 8.75 -19.62
N HIS A 34 -5.93 9.25 -19.07
CA HIS A 34 -6.03 9.39 -17.63
C HIS A 34 -6.04 7.99 -17.01
N PRO A 35 -5.27 7.74 -15.94
CA PRO A 35 -5.35 6.47 -15.22
C PRO A 35 -6.81 6.22 -14.80
N PRO A 36 -7.29 4.96 -14.84
CA PRO A 36 -8.66 4.64 -14.48
C PRO A 36 -8.97 5.19 -13.09
N HIS A 37 -10.09 5.90 -12.95
CA HIS A 37 -10.52 6.46 -11.69
C HIS A 37 -11.35 5.43 -10.95
N PHE A 38 -10.89 5.04 -9.77
CA PHE A 38 -11.59 4.14 -8.86
C PHE A 38 -12.16 4.90 -7.67
N ARG A 39 -13.30 4.42 -7.19
CA ARG A 39 -13.90 4.86 -5.94
C ARG A 39 -14.39 3.64 -5.16
N LEU A 40 -13.83 3.45 -3.98
CA LEU A 40 -14.23 2.42 -3.04
C LEU A 40 -15.18 3.03 -2.01
N ASP A 41 -16.38 2.48 -1.90
CA ASP A 41 -17.41 2.91 -0.94
C ASP A 41 -17.79 1.75 -0.04
N GLY A 42 -17.78 1.94 1.28
CA GLY A 42 -18.43 1.09 2.26
C GLY A 42 -19.71 1.76 2.75
N ARG A 43 -20.82 1.04 2.80
CA ARG A 43 -22.11 1.56 3.25
C ARG A 43 -22.78 0.64 4.25
N GLY A 44 -23.20 1.21 5.39
CA GLY A 44 -23.89 0.49 6.45
C GLY A 44 -23.08 -0.67 7.02
N ILE A 45 -21.74 -0.56 7.01
CA ILE A 45 -20.84 -1.65 7.40
C ILE A 45 -21.07 -2.01 8.87
N ALA A 46 -21.34 -3.29 9.13
CA ALA A 46 -21.33 -3.87 10.46
C ALA A 46 -20.37 -5.05 10.51
N LEU A 47 -19.61 -5.14 11.60
CA LEU A 47 -18.61 -6.17 11.83
C LEU A 47 -18.74 -6.75 13.25
N LEU A 48 -18.63 -8.07 13.34
CA LEU A 48 -18.52 -8.81 14.60
C LEU A 48 -17.16 -9.52 14.66
N ARG A 49 -16.59 -9.59 15.86
CA ARG A 49 -15.45 -10.48 16.18
C ARG A 49 -15.83 -11.36 17.35
N GLY A 50 -16.19 -12.59 17.05
CA GLY A 50 -16.88 -13.45 18.01
C GLY A 50 -18.24 -12.85 18.37
N GLN A 51 -18.47 -12.55 19.65
CA GLN A 51 -19.71 -11.90 20.13
C GLN A 51 -19.58 -10.36 20.25
N LYS A 52 -18.36 -9.81 20.08
CA LYS A 52 -18.16 -8.37 20.21
C LYS A 52 -18.48 -7.65 18.90
N GLN A 53 -19.40 -6.69 18.96
CA GLN A 53 -19.64 -5.73 17.88
C GLN A 53 -18.41 -4.81 17.75
N ILE A 54 -17.88 -4.71 16.53
CA ILE A 54 -16.73 -3.87 16.21
C ILE A 54 -17.19 -2.51 15.68
N CYS A 55 -18.16 -2.54 14.79
CA CYS A 55 -18.83 -1.34 14.30
C CYS A 55 -20.22 -1.71 13.78
N SER A 56 -21.09 -0.70 13.67
CA SER A 56 -22.42 -0.81 13.11
C SER A 56 -22.75 0.46 12.33
N GLY A 57 -23.30 0.29 11.13
CA GLY A 57 -23.73 1.42 10.30
C GLY A 57 -22.61 2.32 9.81
N LEU A 58 -21.36 1.83 9.74
CA LEU A 58 -20.21 2.62 9.32
C LEU A 58 -20.23 2.86 7.81
N ASP A 59 -20.08 4.13 7.44
CA ASP A 59 -19.92 4.55 6.04
C ASP A 59 -18.52 5.13 5.82
N PHE A 60 -17.93 4.80 4.67
CA PHE A 60 -16.66 5.40 4.24
C PHE A 60 -16.59 5.48 2.72
N SER A 61 -15.70 6.34 2.22
CA SER A 61 -15.33 6.36 0.81
C SER A 61 -13.88 6.75 0.64
N VAL A 62 -13.22 6.20 -0.36
CA VAL A 62 -11.87 6.58 -0.80
C VAL A 62 -11.78 6.48 -2.32
N SER A 63 -11.19 7.49 -2.95
CA SER A 63 -11.06 7.60 -4.40
C SER A 63 -9.60 7.52 -4.85
N SER A 64 -9.38 7.31 -6.14
CA SER A 64 -8.05 7.40 -6.75
C SER A 64 -7.32 8.66 -6.30
N GLY A 65 -6.07 8.52 -5.86
CA GLY A 65 -5.25 9.60 -5.34
C GLY A 65 -5.60 10.03 -3.91
N GLU A 66 -6.44 9.28 -3.18
CA GLU A 66 -6.76 9.59 -1.78
C GLU A 66 -6.13 8.61 -0.80
N ILE A 67 -5.85 9.11 0.39
CA ILE A 67 -5.38 8.33 1.56
C ILE A 67 -6.43 8.46 2.65
N LEU A 68 -7.02 7.33 3.07
CA LEU A 68 -7.93 7.24 4.21
C LEU A 68 -7.21 6.62 5.41
N VAL A 69 -7.12 7.35 6.50
CA VAL A 69 -6.49 6.88 7.75
C VAL A 69 -7.56 6.52 8.76
N LEU A 70 -7.57 5.27 9.19
CA LEU A 70 -8.42 4.78 10.26
C LEU A 70 -7.80 5.13 11.60
N ARG A 71 -8.53 5.84 12.45
CA ARG A 71 -8.12 6.23 13.79
C ARG A 71 -9.00 5.55 14.84
N GLY A 72 -8.53 5.49 16.05
CA GLY A 72 -9.24 4.99 17.22
C GLY A 72 -8.29 4.27 18.17
N PRO A 73 -8.72 3.99 19.40
CA PRO A 73 -7.93 3.29 20.40
C PRO A 73 -7.56 1.86 19.94
N ASN A 74 -6.68 1.21 20.69
CA ASN A 74 -6.38 -0.21 20.44
C ASN A 74 -7.66 -1.02 20.71
N GLY A 75 -8.01 -1.90 19.77
CA GLY A 75 -9.23 -2.71 19.87
C GLY A 75 -10.49 -2.08 19.25
N SER A 76 -10.43 -0.83 18.74
CA SER A 76 -11.57 -0.16 18.08
C SER A 76 -11.98 -0.77 16.73
N GLY A 77 -11.23 -1.77 16.23
CA GLY A 77 -11.62 -2.48 15.02
C GLY A 77 -10.92 -2.05 13.73
N LYS A 78 -9.92 -1.17 13.76
CA LYS A 78 -9.16 -0.72 12.59
C LYS A 78 -8.68 -1.88 11.72
N SER A 79 -7.94 -2.83 12.32
CA SER A 79 -7.47 -4.04 11.62
C SER A 79 -8.62 -4.94 11.16
N SER A 80 -9.74 -4.97 11.88
CA SER A 80 -10.92 -5.73 11.48
C SER A 80 -11.58 -5.13 10.24
N LEU A 81 -11.71 -3.80 10.18
CA LEU A 81 -12.24 -3.11 9.01
C LEU A 81 -11.31 -3.31 7.80
N LEU A 82 -10.00 -3.17 7.96
CA LEU A 82 -9.04 -3.45 6.89
C LEU A 82 -9.17 -4.89 6.38
N ARG A 83 -9.29 -5.87 7.29
CA ARG A 83 -9.50 -7.28 6.92
C ARG A 83 -10.83 -7.51 6.21
N ALA A 84 -11.88 -6.79 6.59
CA ALA A 84 -13.16 -6.87 5.91
C ALA A 84 -13.09 -6.30 4.49
N ILE A 85 -12.39 -5.17 4.30
CA ILE A 85 -12.13 -4.61 2.96
C ILE A 85 -11.29 -5.60 2.13
N ALA A 86 -10.30 -6.26 2.73
CA ALA A 86 -9.47 -7.27 2.08
C ALA A 86 -10.22 -8.61 1.83
N GLY A 87 -11.47 -8.75 2.27
CA GLY A 87 -12.25 -9.97 2.12
C GLY A 87 -11.84 -11.10 3.09
N PHE A 88 -10.95 -10.85 4.07
CA PHE A 88 -10.54 -11.86 5.06
C PHE A 88 -11.51 -11.97 6.25
N LEU A 89 -12.41 -11.01 6.42
CA LEU A 89 -13.44 -11.00 7.45
C LEU A 89 -14.79 -10.70 6.80
N PRO A 90 -15.81 -11.57 6.95
CA PRO A 90 -17.12 -11.32 6.37
C PRO A 90 -17.81 -10.13 7.08
N LEU A 91 -18.53 -9.33 6.31
CA LEU A 91 -19.43 -8.31 6.85
C LEU A 91 -20.63 -9.00 7.50
N THR A 92 -21.08 -8.47 8.63
CA THR A 92 -22.36 -8.89 9.26
C THR A 92 -23.53 -8.18 8.60
N ALA A 93 -23.34 -6.92 8.19
CA ALA A 93 -24.30 -6.15 7.40
C ALA A 93 -23.55 -5.10 6.56
N GLY A 94 -24.25 -4.50 5.60
CA GLY A 94 -23.69 -3.51 4.69
C GLY A 94 -23.02 -4.14 3.49
N GLN A 95 -22.33 -3.31 2.70
CA GLN A 95 -21.65 -3.73 1.48
C GLN A 95 -20.46 -2.83 1.16
N ILE A 96 -19.47 -3.38 0.47
CA ILE A 96 -18.33 -2.64 -0.07
C ILE A 96 -18.42 -2.72 -1.59
N ASN A 97 -18.34 -1.56 -2.24
CA ASN A 97 -18.42 -1.45 -3.70
C ASN A 97 -17.21 -0.68 -4.24
N CYS A 98 -16.80 -1.03 -5.45
CA CYS A 98 -15.88 -0.24 -6.25
C CYS A 98 -16.60 0.22 -7.53
N ASN A 99 -16.66 1.54 -7.75
CA ASN A 99 -17.41 2.13 -8.86
C ASN A 99 -18.83 1.59 -8.99
N ASN A 100 -19.56 1.52 -7.87
CA ASN A 100 -20.94 0.99 -7.72
C ASN A 100 -21.10 -0.51 -8.05
N LYS A 101 -20.02 -1.28 -8.20
CA LYS A 101 -20.05 -2.74 -8.33
C LYS A 101 -19.52 -3.38 -7.05
N PRO A 102 -20.01 -4.56 -6.63
CA PRO A 102 -19.47 -5.26 -5.48
C PRO A 102 -17.95 -5.42 -5.61
N PHE A 103 -17.24 -5.05 -4.56
CA PHE A 103 -15.77 -5.15 -4.52
C PHE A 103 -15.35 -6.51 -3.95
N ASP A 104 -14.52 -7.22 -4.71
CA ASP A 104 -13.91 -8.48 -4.30
C ASP A 104 -12.39 -8.33 -4.30
N ALA A 105 -11.82 -8.10 -3.13
CA ALA A 105 -10.39 -7.94 -2.95
C ALA A 105 -9.58 -9.23 -3.17
N GLN A 106 -10.23 -10.39 -3.13
CA GLN A 106 -9.58 -11.72 -3.28
C GLN A 106 -9.55 -12.20 -4.73
N ARG A 107 -10.10 -11.43 -5.66
CA ARG A 107 -10.10 -11.79 -7.06
C ARG A 107 -8.68 -11.88 -7.60
N LEU A 108 -8.28 -13.09 -7.99
CA LEU A 108 -6.92 -13.40 -8.47
C LEU A 108 -6.61 -12.82 -9.86
N GLU A 109 -7.64 -12.64 -10.69
CA GLU A 109 -7.52 -12.05 -12.02
C GLU A 109 -8.18 -10.67 -11.98
N THR A 110 -7.37 -9.64 -12.07
CA THR A 110 -7.86 -8.26 -12.23
C THR A 110 -7.91 -7.93 -13.71
N PRO A 111 -9.10 -7.80 -14.33
CA PRO A 111 -9.19 -7.17 -15.64
C PRO A 111 -8.52 -5.79 -15.61
N ALA A 112 -8.09 -5.31 -16.77
CA ALA A 112 -7.39 -4.01 -16.86
C ALA A 112 -8.19 -2.83 -16.30
N ASP A 113 -9.51 -2.99 -16.14
CA ASP A 113 -10.46 -2.04 -15.58
C ASP A 113 -10.86 -2.31 -14.12
N SER A 114 -10.15 -3.21 -13.44
CA SER A 114 -10.43 -3.61 -12.05
C SER A 114 -9.36 -3.12 -11.10
N LEU A 115 -9.79 -2.74 -9.89
CA LEU A 115 -8.91 -2.35 -8.78
C LEU A 115 -8.33 -3.62 -8.13
N GLY A 116 -7.01 -3.79 -8.18
CA GLY A 116 -6.31 -4.81 -7.40
C GLY A 116 -6.18 -4.41 -5.93
N CYS A 117 -5.85 -5.36 -5.06
CA CYS A 117 -5.66 -5.11 -3.64
C CYS A 117 -4.30 -5.63 -3.17
N LEU A 118 -3.56 -4.80 -2.45
CA LEU A 118 -2.36 -5.20 -1.74
C LEU A 118 -2.57 -5.05 -0.24
N TRP A 119 -2.38 -6.15 0.46
CA TRP A 119 -2.48 -6.23 1.90
C TRP A 119 -1.10 -6.21 2.56
N TYR A 120 -0.94 -5.30 3.51
CA TYR A 120 0.19 -5.27 4.43
C TYR A 120 -0.33 -5.34 5.86
N ALA A 121 0.16 -6.27 6.64
CA ALA A 121 -0.14 -6.41 8.05
C ALA A 121 1.14 -6.39 8.88
N GLN A 122 0.99 -6.15 10.17
CA GLN A 122 2.07 -6.20 11.15
C GLN A 122 2.78 -7.58 11.20
N ALA A 123 2.05 -8.67 10.93
CA ALA A 123 2.65 -9.94 10.55
C ALA A 123 3.06 -9.81 9.08
N ASP A 124 4.32 -9.59 8.83
CA ASP A 124 4.93 -9.16 7.57
C ASP A 124 4.62 -10.04 6.33
N GLY A 125 4.04 -11.22 6.52
CA GLY A 125 3.69 -12.16 5.44
C GLY A 125 4.89 -12.61 4.61
N LEU A 126 6.09 -12.59 5.20
CA LEU A 126 7.32 -13.06 4.59
C LEU A 126 7.54 -14.53 4.88
N ALA A 127 8.03 -15.28 3.89
CA ALA A 127 8.47 -16.66 4.05
C ALA A 127 9.84 -16.67 4.75
N GLU A 128 9.90 -17.19 5.97
CA GLU A 128 11.09 -17.13 6.83
C GLU A 128 12.31 -17.84 6.27
N THR A 129 12.10 -18.90 5.48
CA THR A 129 13.16 -19.72 4.87
C THR A 129 13.75 -19.09 3.61
N LEU A 130 13.02 -18.18 2.98
CA LEU A 130 13.48 -17.48 1.79
C LEU A 130 14.29 -16.23 2.15
N THR A 131 15.17 -15.84 1.26
CA THR A 131 15.91 -14.58 1.34
C THR A 131 14.97 -13.37 1.14
N SER A 132 15.45 -12.18 1.47
CA SER A 132 14.72 -10.94 1.20
C SER A 132 14.42 -10.81 -0.30
N LEU A 133 15.39 -11.08 -1.18
CA LEU A 133 15.22 -11.02 -2.63
C LEU A 133 14.17 -12.01 -3.14
N GLU A 134 14.22 -13.26 -2.67
CA GLU A 134 13.24 -14.27 -3.04
C GLU A 134 11.83 -13.88 -2.60
N ASN A 135 11.68 -13.35 -1.37
CA ASN A 135 10.40 -12.83 -0.89
C ASN A 135 9.86 -11.68 -1.75
N LEU A 136 10.72 -10.75 -2.17
CA LEU A 136 10.34 -9.67 -3.09
C LEU A 136 9.93 -10.22 -4.47
N SER A 137 10.52 -11.34 -4.89
CA SER A 137 10.20 -11.98 -6.18
C SER A 137 8.87 -12.73 -6.19
N LEU A 138 8.24 -12.95 -5.03
CA LEU A 138 6.89 -13.55 -4.89
C LEU A 138 5.75 -12.56 -5.17
N LEU A 139 6.03 -11.43 -5.81
CA LEU A 139 5.02 -10.44 -6.18
C LEU A 139 3.97 -11.02 -7.13
N PRO A 140 2.75 -10.46 -7.15
CA PRO A 140 1.70 -10.88 -8.07
C PRO A 140 2.19 -10.91 -9.52
N LYS A 141 1.69 -11.85 -10.33
CA LYS A 141 2.05 -12.01 -11.76
C LYS A 141 1.81 -10.75 -12.61
N THR A 142 0.99 -9.84 -12.11
CA THR A 142 0.69 -8.53 -12.71
C THR A 142 1.78 -7.49 -12.49
N ALA A 143 2.70 -7.74 -11.53
CA ALA A 143 3.85 -6.86 -11.36
C ALA A 143 4.79 -6.97 -12.58
N PRO A 144 5.38 -5.85 -13.03
CA PRO A 144 6.35 -5.89 -14.12
C PRO A 144 7.46 -6.88 -13.77
N LYS A 145 7.88 -7.72 -14.74
CA LYS A 145 9.06 -8.60 -14.59
C LYS A 145 10.32 -7.74 -14.59
N THR A 146 10.56 -7.05 -13.50
CA THR A 146 11.72 -6.17 -13.32
C THR A 146 12.81 -6.92 -12.59
N ASN A 147 14.06 -6.62 -12.91
CA ASN A 147 15.18 -7.06 -12.09
C ASN A 147 15.16 -6.26 -10.78
N ILE A 148 14.57 -6.84 -9.74
CA ILE A 148 14.40 -6.24 -8.42
C ILE A 148 15.73 -5.77 -7.86
N GLU A 149 16.79 -6.59 -7.97
CA GLU A 149 18.13 -6.27 -7.47
C GLU A 149 18.71 -5.06 -8.21
N ALA A 150 18.58 -4.99 -9.53
CA ALA A 150 19.04 -3.84 -10.29
C ALA A 150 18.25 -2.56 -9.95
N GLN A 151 16.98 -2.68 -9.62
CA GLN A 151 16.18 -1.53 -9.16
C GLN A 151 16.62 -1.07 -7.76
N LEU A 152 16.80 -1.98 -6.82
CA LEU A 152 17.29 -1.67 -5.48
C LEU A 152 18.68 -1.06 -5.50
N ASN A 153 19.56 -1.50 -6.40
CA ASN A 153 20.88 -0.88 -6.58
C ASN A 153 20.81 0.58 -7.06
N ARG A 154 19.70 0.97 -7.71
CA ARG A 154 19.47 2.37 -8.13
C ARG A 154 18.74 3.16 -7.06
N HIS A 155 17.79 2.54 -6.40
CA HIS A 155 16.92 3.18 -5.41
C HIS A 155 16.47 2.16 -4.36
N ASP A 156 16.98 2.28 -3.15
CA ASP A 156 16.66 1.43 -1.99
C ASP A 156 16.09 2.29 -0.86
N PRO A 157 14.79 2.62 -0.91
CA PRO A 157 14.18 3.57 0.02
C PRO A 157 14.22 3.08 1.47
N PHE A 158 14.22 1.77 1.68
CA PHE A 158 14.22 1.16 3.00
C PHE A 158 15.58 0.59 3.42
N SER A 159 16.63 0.81 2.62
CA SER A 159 18.02 0.38 2.93
C SER A 159 18.11 -1.12 3.22
N ILE A 160 17.53 -1.94 2.33
CA ILE A 160 17.55 -3.41 2.47
C ILE A 160 18.69 -4.10 1.76
N ALA A 161 19.47 -3.39 0.92
CA ALA A 161 20.56 -3.96 0.11
C ALA A 161 21.57 -4.77 0.94
N GLY A 162 21.88 -4.32 2.17
CA GLY A 162 22.84 -4.99 3.05
C GLY A 162 22.42 -6.39 3.55
N PHE A 163 21.13 -6.75 3.43
CA PHE A 163 20.58 -8.05 3.85
C PHE A 163 19.67 -8.69 2.79
N LEU A 164 19.83 -8.28 1.53
CA LEU A 164 19.01 -8.74 0.42
C LEU A 164 19.08 -10.26 0.21
N HIS A 165 20.26 -10.84 0.39
CA HIS A 165 20.51 -12.27 0.23
C HIS A 165 20.45 -13.07 1.54
N GLN A 166 20.06 -12.42 2.65
CA GLN A 166 19.93 -13.10 3.93
C GLN A 166 18.53 -13.73 4.06
N PRO A 167 18.41 -14.93 4.64
CA PRO A 167 17.11 -15.52 4.97
C PRO A 167 16.35 -14.66 5.96
N VAL A 168 15.05 -14.48 5.73
CA VAL A 168 14.20 -13.59 6.56
C VAL A 168 14.23 -13.99 8.03
N ARG A 169 14.35 -15.28 8.36
CA ARG A 169 14.48 -15.75 9.75
C ARG A 169 15.66 -15.17 10.53
N SER A 170 16.72 -14.71 9.82
CA SER A 170 17.91 -14.13 10.45
C SER A 170 17.82 -12.60 10.62
N LEU A 171 16.76 -11.98 10.11
CA LEU A 171 16.57 -10.55 10.17
C LEU A 171 15.93 -10.11 11.49
N SER A 172 16.31 -8.92 11.96
CA SER A 172 15.59 -8.25 13.05
C SER A 172 14.15 -7.88 12.61
N THR A 173 13.26 -7.64 13.59
CA THR A 173 11.87 -7.23 13.32
C THR A 173 11.82 -5.98 12.42
N GLY A 174 12.66 -4.97 12.67
CA GLY A 174 12.70 -3.77 11.83
C GLY A 174 13.22 -4.05 10.41
N GLN A 175 14.19 -4.95 10.24
CA GLN A 175 14.68 -5.36 8.92
C GLN A 175 13.59 -6.12 8.15
N ARG A 176 12.89 -7.05 8.79
CA ARG A 176 11.74 -7.77 8.20
C ARG A 176 10.67 -6.79 7.72
N GLN A 177 10.32 -5.81 8.55
CA GLN A 177 9.35 -4.79 8.21
C GLN A 177 9.78 -3.97 6.98
N ARG A 178 11.04 -3.57 6.91
CA ARG A 178 11.59 -2.85 5.74
C ARG A 178 11.49 -3.68 4.46
N VAL A 179 11.78 -4.99 4.51
CA VAL A 179 11.59 -5.90 3.38
C VAL A 179 10.12 -5.97 2.98
N ALA A 180 9.21 -6.11 3.94
CA ALA A 180 7.77 -6.20 3.67
C ALA A 180 7.22 -4.92 3.03
N LEU A 181 7.66 -3.73 3.48
CA LEU A 181 7.28 -2.45 2.88
C LEU A 181 7.88 -2.27 1.48
N THR A 182 9.10 -2.74 1.26
CA THR A 182 9.74 -2.68 -0.05
C THR A 182 8.92 -3.39 -1.13
N ARG A 183 8.13 -4.41 -0.79
CA ARG A 183 7.21 -5.08 -1.73
C ARG A 183 6.23 -4.11 -2.38
N LEU A 184 5.78 -3.10 -1.66
CA LEU A 184 4.85 -2.08 -2.17
C LEU A 184 5.49 -1.22 -3.27
N CYS A 185 6.82 -1.02 -3.25
CA CYS A 185 7.54 -0.24 -4.26
C CYS A 185 7.55 -0.90 -5.65
N PHE A 186 7.31 -2.22 -5.72
CA PHE A 186 7.31 -2.97 -6.97
C PHE A 186 5.91 -3.26 -7.51
N ALA A 187 4.87 -2.79 -6.82
CA ALA A 187 3.50 -2.96 -7.25
C ALA A 187 3.07 -1.82 -8.21
N PRO A 188 2.25 -2.11 -9.24
CA PRO A 188 1.68 -1.06 -10.08
C PRO A 188 0.79 -0.12 -9.25
N SER A 189 1.17 1.16 -9.14
CA SER A 189 0.52 2.09 -8.22
C SER A 189 -0.92 2.43 -8.62
N ALA A 190 -1.17 2.73 -9.89
CA ALA A 190 -2.44 3.29 -10.35
C ALA A 190 -3.64 2.32 -10.26
N LEU A 191 -3.39 1.01 -10.21
CA LEU A 191 -4.41 -0.04 -10.26
C LEU A 191 -4.61 -0.76 -8.92
N TYR A 192 -4.00 -0.26 -7.83
CA TYR A 192 -4.04 -0.95 -6.56
C TYR A 192 -4.57 -0.11 -5.41
N LEU A 193 -5.42 -0.77 -4.63
CA LEU A 193 -5.77 -0.37 -3.28
C LEU A 193 -4.72 -0.91 -2.31
N TRP A 194 -4.07 -0.03 -1.59
CA TRP A 194 -3.20 -0.42 -0.50
C TRP A 194 -3.97 -0.46 0.82
N LEU A 195 -4.03 -1.62 1.44
CA LEU A 195 -4.58 -1.84 2.77
C LEU A 195 -3.43 -2.10 3.75
N LEU A 196 -3.15 -1.13 4.62
CA LEU A 196 -1.95 -1.11 5.43
C LEU A 196 -2.29 -1.08 6.92
N ASP A 197 -1.95 -2.16 7.64
CA ASP A 197 -2.21 -2.29 9.09
C ASP A 197 -0.93 -1.97 9.87
N GLU A 198 -0.86 -0.80 10.50
CA GLU A 198 0.26 -0.25 11.27
C GLU A 198 1.62 -0.28 10.51
N PRO A 199 1.69 0.25 9.27
CA PRO A 199 2.87 0.09 8.40
C PRO A 199 4.12 0.80 8.91
N ASN A 200 3.97 1.81 9.73
CA ASN A 200 5.08 2.60 10.29
C ASN A 200 5.45 2.19 11.73
N SER A 201 4.80 1.21 12.31
CA SER A 201 5.16 0.72 13.65
C SER A 201 6.59 0.16 13.63
N GLY A 202 7.48 0.69 14.48
CA GLY A 202 8.87 0.20 14.57
C GLY A 202 9.85 0.71 13.50
N LEU A 203 9.44 1.62 12.63
CA LEU A 203 10.34 2.33 11.74
C LEU A 203 11.09 3.45 12.49
N ASP A 204 12.33 3.69 12.12
CA ASP A 204 13.07 4.88 12.49
C ASP A 204 12.62 6.10 11.66
N SER A 205 13.14 7.27 11.96
CA SER A 205 12.78 8.52 11.26
C SER A 205 13.04 8.47 9.75
N ALA A 206 14.10 7.80 9.33
CA ALA A 206 14.42 7.61 7.92
C ALA A 206 13.41 6.68 7.23
N GLY A 207 13.04 5.58 7.88
CA GLY A 207 12.00 4.67 7.42
C GLY A 207 10.63 5.31 7.34
N HIS A 208 10.24 6.16 8.31
CA HIS A 208 9.01 6.94 8.25
C HIS A 208 8.98 7.86 7.02
N LYS A 209 10.06 8.61 6.79
CA LYS A 209 10.16 9.49 5.62
C LYS A 209 10.10 8.72 4.30
N ALA A 210 10.77 7.57 4.23
CA ALA A 210 10.71 6.70 3.06
C ALA A 210 9.28 6.17 2.82
N PHE A 211 8.58 5.77 3.88
CA PHE A 211 7.19 5.33 3.80
C PHE A 211 6.25 6.45 3.30
N GLU A 212 6.38 7.67 3.82
CA GLU A 212 5.58 8.81 3.36
C GLU A 212 5.88 9.19 1.92
N THR A 213 7.14 9.12 1.49
CA THR A 213 7.53 9.34 0.08
C THR A 213 6.90 8.28 -0.83
N MET A 214 6.88 7.02 -0.40
CA MET A 214 6.25 5.93 -1.12
C MET A 214 4.74 6.11 -1.22
N LEU A 215 4.07 6.54 -0.14
CA LEU A 215 2.65 6.89 -0.15
C LEU A 215 2.35 8.04 -1.11
N ALA A 216 3.17 9.09 -1.10
CA ALA A 216 3.04 10.22 -2.03
C ALA A 216 3.11 9.75 -3.48
N THR A 217 4.11 8.92 -3.80
CA THR A 217 4.27 8.37 -5.16
C THR A 217 3.06 7.54 -5.59
N HIS A 218 2.53 6.71 -4.68
CA HIS A 218 1.33 5.92 -4.94
C HIS A 218 0.11 6.81 -5.17
N GLN A 219 -0.08 7.85 -4.34
CA GLN A 219 -1.14 8.84 -4.45
C GLN A 219 -1.07 9.60 -5.78
N ASP A 220 0.12 10.11 -6.15
CA ASP A 220 0.34 10.87 -7.38
C ASP A 220 0.10 10.03 -8.64
N ALA A 221 0.33 8.72 -8.54
CA ALA A 221 0.01 7.78 -9.60
C ALA A 221 -1.50 7.41 -9.67
N GLY A 222 -2.34 7.97 -8.80
CA GLY A 222 -3.78 7.69 -8.74
C GLY A 222 -4.15 6.46 -7.91
N GLY A 223 -3.22 5.87 -7.16
CA GLY A 223 -3.50 4.76 -6.25
C GLY A 223 -4.35 5.18 -5.05
N LEU A 224 -5.08 4.22 -4.48
CA LEU A 224 -5.90 4.40 -3.27
C LEU A 224 -5.20 3.76 -2.08
N SER A 225 -5.28 4.40 -0.92
CA SER A 225 -4.74 3.81 0.32
C SER A 225 -5.75 3.91 1.46
N VAL A 226 -5.93 2.80 2.18
CA VAL A 226 -6.61 2.78 3.48
C VAL A 226 -5.64 2.22 4.49
N LEU A 227 -5.33 2.99 5.52
CA LEU A 227 -4.35 2.54 6.52
C LEU A 227 -4.85 2.75 7.95
N ALA A 228 -4.54 1.80 8.82
CA ALA A 228 -4.62 1.96 10.26
C ALA A 228 -3.27 2.48 10.75
N SER A 229 -3.26 3.61 11.44
CA SER A 229 -2.04 4.14 12.03
C SER A 229 -2.34 5.02 13.23
N HIS A 230 -1.48 4.92 14.25
CA HIS A 230 -1.43 5.85 15.38
C HIS A 230 -0.53 7.06 15.10
N HIS A 231 0.28 7.00 14.05
CA HIS A 231 1.16 8.09 13.65
C HIS A 231 0.44 9.07 12.73
N LEU A 232 0.70 10.35 12.92
CA LEU A 232 0.25 11.38 12.00
C LEU A 232 1.10 11.32 10.73
N LEU A 233 0.45 11.34 9.58
CA LEU A 233 1.11 11.48 8.29
C LEU A 233 1.43 12.95 8.03
N ASP A 234 2.42 13.20 7.19
CA ASP A 234 2.74 14.54 6.70
C ASP A 234 1.48 15.18 6.08
N SER A 235 1.18 16.41 6.48
CA SER A 235 0.00 17.16 6.03
C SER A 235 -0.02 17.40 4.50
N ARG A 236 1.15 17.33 3.85
CA ARG A 236 1.28 17.44 2.39
C ARG A 236 0.57 16.31 1.65
N LEU A 237 0.43 15.14 2.26
CA LEU A 237 -0.32 14.00 1.75
C LEU A 237 -1.85 14.22 1.81
N LYS A 238 -2.32 15.26 2.52
CA LYS A 238 -3.74 15.58 2.71
C LYS A 238 -4.59 14.36 3.09
N PRO A 239 -4.18 13.57 4.10
CA PRO A 239 -4.91 12.38 4.47
C PRO A 239 -6.30 12.74 4.99
N ARG A 240 -7.30 11.93 4.64
CA ARG A 240 -8.62 11.96 5.25
C ARG A 240 -8.63 10.99 6.43
N TYR A 241 -9.42 11.29 7.44
CA TYR A 241 -9.47 10.50 8.66
C TYR A 241 -10.86 9.94 8.89
N LEU A 242 -10.94 8.69 9.32
CA LEU A 242 -12.14 8.01 9.77
C LEU A 242 -11.92 7.54 11.20
N ASP A 243 -12.66 8.14 12.13
CA ASP A 243 -12.56 7.78 13.54
C ASP A 243 -13.48 6.61 13.85
N LEU A 244 -12.89 5.50 14.29
CA LEU A 244 -13.59 4.34 14.82
C LEU A 244 -13.71 4.54 16.32
N LEU A 245 -14.90 4.99 16.75
CA LEU A 245 -15.21 5.13 18.16
C LEU A 245 -15.50 3.75 18.74
N ASP A 246 -15.03 3.48 19.98
CA ASP A 246 -15.52 2.33 20.73
C ASP A 246 -17.02 2.56 20.98
N GLU A 247 -17.88 1.75 20.36
CA GLU A 247 -19.27 1.64 20.81
C GLU A 247 -19.23 0.97 22.19
N MET A 248 -19.45 1.77 23.24
CA MET A 248 -19.58 1.30 24.62
C MET A 248 -20.83 0.44 24.77
#